data_cf19bcad0c71e7c5bd783bd2a9c06f95
#
_entry.id   cf19bcad0c71e7c5bd783bd2a9c06f95
#
_cell.length_a   1.000
_cell.length_b   1.000
_cell.length_c   1.000
_cell.angle_alpha   90.00
_cell.angle_beta   90.00
_cell.angle_gamma   90.00
#
_symmetry.space_group_name_H-M   'P 1'
#
loop_
_entity.id
_entity.type
_entity.pdbx_description
1 polymer ?
#
loop_
_entity_poly.entity_id
_entity_poly.type
_entity_poly.pdbx_seq_one_letter_code
_entity_poly.pdbx_strand_id
1 'polypeptide(L)'
;MIRFPTNYIILEGPDLSGKTTFYNALHKATKYKWNIQDRSYLSMLVHGSQYGRDVTHHEYGFKRELLNLNNRFILMLPDFQDVVLRYSMRGDEIQSLEEIKKLYNVFEEYAEKLCNLPNVIVLRSSDLDY
;
A
#
# COMPACT_ATOMS: atom_id res chain seq x y z
N MET A 1 6.06 -29.63 11.66
CA MET A 1 5.26 -28.96 10.63
C MET A 1 5.33 -27.45 10.85
N ILE A 2 5.78 -26.74 9.84
CA ILE A 2 5.85 -25.29 9.90
C ILE A 2 4.45 -24.74 9.67
N ARG A 3 3.93 -24.01 10.65
CA ARG A 3 2.67 -23.31 10.48
C ARG A 3 2.97 -21.87 10.05
N PHE A 4 2.45 -21.48 8.92
CA PHE A 4 2.49 -20.08 8.53
C PHE A 4 1.52 -19.29 9.40
N PRO A 5 1.87 -18.03 9.76
CA PRO A 5 0.96 -17.19 10.52
C PRO A 5 -0.37 -17.08 9.79
N THR A 6 -1.48 -17.24 10.53
CA THR A 6 -2.82 -17.13 9.95
C THR A 6 -3.17 -15.70 9.57
N ASN A 7 -2.44 -14.71 10.13
CA ASN A 7 -2.64 -13.30 9.86
C ASN A 7 -1.44 -12.75 9.09
N TYR A 8 -1.52 -12.83 7.76
CA TYR A 8 -0.54 -12.22 6.88
C TYR A 8 -1.13 -10.93 6.32
N ILE A 9 -0.53 -9.81 6.69
CA ILE A 9 -1.02 -8.49 6.31
C ILE A 9 0.00 -7.84 5.37
N ILE A 10 -0.49 -7.35 4.24
CA ILE A 10 0.31 -6.63 3.24
C ILE A 10 -0.15 -5.18 3.23
N LEU A 11 0.77 -4.28 3.55
CA LEU A 11 0.50 -2.84 3.49
C LEU A 11 0.96 -2.30 2.15
N GLU A 12 0.08 -1.61 1.46
CA GLU A 12 0.35 -0.98 0.19
C GLU A 12 -0.14 0.46 0.20
N GLY A 13 0.41 1.29 -0.66
CA GLY A 13 0.01 2.68 -0.78
C GLY A 13 1.10 3.54 -1.39
N PRO A 14 0.74 4.76 -1.82
CA PRO A 14 1.70 5.69 -2.40
C PRO A 14 2.67 6.22 -1.35
N ASP A 15 3.72 6.87 -1.81
CA ASP A 15 4.62 7.61 -0.91
C ASP A 15 3.84 8.69 -0.16
N LEU A 16 4.30 9.00 1.04
CA LEU A 16 3.67 10.00 1.91
C LEU A 16 2.26 9.62 2.37
N SER A 17 1.91 8.34 2.33
CA SER A 17 0.62 7.85 2.80
C SER A 17 0.55 7.67 4.32
N GLY A 18 1.67 7.78 5.01
CA GLY A 18 1.74 7.45 6.44
C GLY A 18 1.92 5.96 6.71
N LYS A 19 2.26 5.19 5.68
CA LYS A 19 2.35 3.73 5.74
C LYS A 19 3.39 3.25 6.76
N THR A 20 4.55 3.89 6.83
CA THR A 20 5.60 3.52 7.77
C THR A 20 5.14 3.71 9.22
N THR A 21 4.49 4.83 9.51
CA THR A 21 3.95 5.10 10.84
C THR A 21 2.91 4.07 11.24
N PHE A 22 2.02 3.74 10.31
CA PHE A 22 0.98 2.72 10.53
C PHE A 22 1.60 1.33 10.72
N TYR A 23 2.58 0.98 9.90
CA TYR A 23 3.30 -0.29 10.00
C TYR A 23 3.89 -0.48 11.40
N ASN A 24 4.59 0.54 11.90
CA ASN A 24 5.20 0.48 13.23
C ASN A 24 4.15 0.40 14.34
N ALA A 25 3.08 1.19 14.22
CA ALA A 25 1.99 1.18 15.19
C ALA A 25 1.28 -0.18 15.23
N LEU A 26 1.03 -0.78 14.08
CA LEU A 26 0.36 -2.08 13.98
C LEU A 26 1.22 -3.20 14.56
N HIS A 27 2.51 -3.20 14.27
CA HIS A 27 3.45 -4.16 14.87
C HIS A 27 3.45 -4.04 16.39
N LYS A 28 3.52 -2.84 16.91
CA LYS A 28 3.51 -2.60 18.35
C LYS A 28 2.18 -3.04 18.98
N ALA A 29 1.05 -2.71 18.36
CA ALA A 29 -0.28 -3.05 18.86
C ALA A 29 -0.49 -4.57 18.90
N THR A 30 0.08 -5.31 17.97
CA THR A 30 -0.01 -6.76 17.90
C THR A 30 1.12 -7.47 18.64
N LYS A 31 1.95 -6.73 19.37
CA LYS A 31 3.12 -7.23 20.11
C LYS A 31 4.09 -8.00 19.22
N TYR A 32 4.22 -7.55 17.96
CA TYR A 32 5.10 -8.13 16.95
C TYR A 32 4.78 -9.61 16.62
N LYS A 33 3.54 -10.00 16.85
CA LYS A 33 3.11 -11.39 16.59
C LYS A 33 2.51 -11.59 15.20
N TRP A 34 2.05 -10.51 14.57
CA TRP A 34 1.49 -10.59 13.22
C TRP A 34 2.59 -10.50 12.18
N ASN A 35 2.38 -11.19 11.07
CA ASN A 35 3.26 -11.09 9.92
C ASN A 35 2.77 -9.94 9.03
N ILE A 36 3.46 -8.82 9.09
CA ILE A 36 3.10 -7.61 8.36
C ILE A 36 4.21 -7.31 7.37
N GLN A 37 3.85 -7.25 6.10
CA GLN A 37 4.78 -6.92 5.01
C GLN A 37 4.52 -5.49 4.54
N ASP A 38 5.60 -4.71 4.48
CA ASP A 38 5.56 -3.35 3.96
C ASP A 38 5.88 -3.39 2.47
N ARG A 39 4.86 -3.20 1.63
CA ARG A 39 4.88 -3.27 0.17
C ARG A 39 5.04 -4.70 -0.34
N SER A 40 4.49 -4.94 -1.52
CA SER A 40 4.60 -6.19 -2.24
C SER A 40 4.43 -5.94 -3.75
N TYR A 41 3.84 -6.90 -4.46
CA TYR A 41 3.73 -6.86 -5.91
C TYR A 41 2.97 -5.63 -6.43
N LEU A 42 1.98 -5.12 -5.71
CA LEU A 42 1.23 -3.94 -6.18
C LEU A 42 2.15 -2.73 -6.32
N SER A 43 3.01 -2.46 -5.34
CA SER A 43 3.98 -1.37 -5.44
C SER A 43 4.93 -1.55 -6.62
N MET A 44 5.42 -2.78 -6.83
CA MET A 44 6.30 -3.08 -7.96
C MET A 44 5.57 -2.87 -9.29
N LEU A 45 4.32 -3.27 -9.37
CA LEU A 45 3.48 -3.10 -10.55
C LEU A 45 3.25 -1.63 -10.87
N VAL A 46 2.88 -0.85 -9.86
CA VAL A 46 2.60 0.59 -10.04
C VAL A 46 3.86 1.34 -10.45
N HIS A 47 4.96 1.16 -9.72
CA HIS A 47 6.21 1.85 -10.04
C HIS A 47 6.81 1.38 -11.36
N GLY A 48 6.76 0.09 -11.64
CA GLY A 48 7.25 -0.46 -12.90
C GLY A 48 6.49 0.08 -14.09
N SER A 49 5.16 0.17 -14.01
CA SER A 49 4.32 0.75 -15.06
C SER A 49 4.62 2.24 -15.27
N GLN A 50 4.84 2.97 -14.19
CA GLN A 50 5.17 4.40 -14.25
C GLN A 50 6.45 4.66 -15.05
N TYR A 51 7.43 3.77 -14.94
CA TYR A 51 8.73 3.92 -15.59
C TYR A 51 8.88 3.08 -16.86
N GLY A 52 7.77 2.54 -17.38
CA GLY A 52 7.76 1.80 -18.65
C GLY A 52 8.47 0.45 -18.60
N ARG A 53 8.60 -0.14 -17.42
CA ARG A 53 9.23 -1.45 -17.27
C ARG A 53 8.23 -2.57 -17.58
N ASP A 54 8.74 -3.76 -17.94
CA ASP A 54 7.90 -4.93 -18.09
C ASP A 54 7.39 -5.37 -16.70
N VAL A 55 6.07 -5.36 -16.51
CA VAL A 55 5.45 -5.67 -15.23
C VAL A 55 4.67 -6.99 -15.25
N THR A 56 4.82 -7.80 -16.31
CA THR A 56 4.06 -9.04 -16.45
C THR A 56 4.25 -9.97 -15.24
N HIS A 57 5.48 -10.11 -14.77
CA HIS A 57 5.78 -10.92 -13.59
C HIS A 57 5.08 -10.37 -12.33
N HIS A 58 5.07 -9.06 -12.18
CA HIS A 58 4.43 -8.41 -11.02
C HIS A 58 2.91 -8.52 -11.07
N GLU A 59 2.31 -8.41 -12.26
CA GLU A 59 0.87 -8.63 -12.43
C GLU A 59 0.46 -10.03 -12.01
N TYR A 60 1.23 -11.03 -12.45
CA TYR A 60 0.95 -12.40 -12.10
C TYR A 60 1.08 -12.64 -10.60
N GLY A 61 2.16 -12.14 -10.01
CA GLY A 61 2.40 -12.26 -8.57
C GLY A 61 1.30 -11.60 -7.75
N PHE A 62 0.87 -10.41 -8.16
CA PHE A 62 -0.20 -9.68 -7.47
C PHE A 62 -1.54 -10.45 -7.52
N LYS A 63 -1.90 -10.98 -8.69
CA LYS A 63 -3.11 -11.80 -8.82
C LYS A 63 -3.07 -13.02 -7.90
N ARG A 64 -1.93 -13.68 -7.81
CA ARG A 64 -1.77 -14.82 -6.91
C ARG A 64 -1.92 -14.42 -5.45
N GLU A 65 -1.33 -13.29 -5.05
CA GLU A 65 -1.50 -12.78 -3.69
C GLU A 65 -2.96 -12.48 -3.38
N LEU A 66 -3.68 -11.84 -4.30
CA LEU A 66 -5.09 -11.50 -4.11
C LEU A 66 -5.98 -12.73 -3.98
N LEU A 67 -5.69 -13.80 -4.71
CA LEU A 67 -6.48 -15.02 -4.68
C LEU A 67 -6.27 -15.83 -3.40
N ASN A 68 -5.20 -15.59 -2.68
CA ASN A 68 -4.95 -16.24 -1.42
C ASN A 68 -5.65 -15.47 -0.30
N LEU A 69 -6.78 -15.99 0.17
CA LEU A 69 -7.60 -15.31 1.19
C LEU A 69 -6.96 -15.26 2.57
N ASN A 70 -5.83 -15.95 2.78
CA ASN A 70 -5.03 -15.78 3.99
C ASN A 70 -4.25 -14.47 3.99
N ASN A 71 -4.04 -13.88 2.81
CA ASN A 71 -3.46 -12.55 2.70
C ASN A 71 -4.54 -11.51 2.90
N ARG A 72 -4.25 -10.49 3.70
CA ARG A 72 -5.13 -9.36 3.92
C ARG A 72 -4.39 -8.10 3.50
N PHE A 73 -4.98 -7.37 2.58
CA PHE A 73 -4.38 -6.15 2.04
C PHE A 73 -4.97 -4.94 2.75
N ILE A 74 -4.10 -4.07 3.22
CA ILE A 74 -4.49 -2.75 3.69
C ILE A 74 -3.88 -1.74 2.74
N LEU A 75 -4.72 -1.13 1.92
CA LEU A 75 -4.31 -0.11 0.97
C LEU A 75 -4.53 1.25 1.63
N MET A 76 -3.43 1.91 1.94
CA MET A 76 -3.46 3.23 2.59
C MET A 76 -3.49 4.31 1.54
N LEU A 77 -4.62 5.00 1.46
CA LEU A 77 -4.85 6.03 0.45
C LEU A 77 -5.46 7.27 1.12
N PRO A 78 -4.64 8.07 1.82
CA PRO A 78 -5.12 9.29 2.46
C PRO A 78 -5.61 10.28 1.40
N ASP A 79 -6.32 11.31 1.81
CA ASP A 79 -6.73 12.37 0.91
C ASP A 79 -5.48 13.02 0.29
N PHE A 80 -5.56 13.36 -0.99
CA PHE A 80 -4.40 13.90 -1.69
C PHE A 80 -3.90 15.20 -1.05
N GLN A 81 -4.77 15.97 -0.44
CA GLN A 81 -4.39 17.18 0.29
C GLN A 81 -3.39 16.89 1.41
N ASP A 82 -3.54 15.77 2.11
CA ASP A 82 -2.62 15.36 3.16
C ASP A 82 -1.26 14.97 2.58
N VAL A 83 -1.27 14.33 1.41
CA VAL A 83 -0.04 13.99 0.70
C VAL A 83 0.71 15.26 0.29
N VAL A 84 0.00 16.26 -0.24
CA VAL A 84 0.58 17.55 -0.61
C VAL A 84 1.19 18.25 0.60
N LEU A 85 0.48 18.24 1.72
CA LEU A 85 0.97 18.86 2.95
C LEU A 85 2.26 18.19 3.43
N ARG A 86 2.29 16.87 3.44
CA ARG A 86 3.48 16.11 3.84
C ARG A 86 4.65 16.35 2.90
N TYR A 87 4.37 16.45 1.60
CA TYR A 87 5.40 16.76 0.61
C TYR A 87 6.01 18.13 0.86
N SER A 88 5.19 19.14 1.15
CA SER A 88 5.67 20.50 1.40
C SER A 88 6.50 20.61 2.67
N MET A 89 6.21 19.77 3.67
CA MET A 89 6.94 19.75 4.94
C MET A 89 8.25 18.99 4.87
N ARG A 90 8.24 17.87 4.15
CA ARG A 90 9.40 16.96 4.07
C ARG A 90 10.37 17.35 2.96
N GLY A 91 9.82 17.77 1.82
CA GLY A 91 10.58 17.94 0.58
C GLY A 91 10.97 16.59 -0.01
N ASP A 92 11.10 16.54 -1.33
CA ASP A 92 11.61 15.35 -2.03
C ASP A 92 12.41 15.82 -3.22
N GLU A 93 13.72 15.57 -3.19
CA GLU A 93 14.63 15.96 -4.26
C GLU A 93 14.60 14.98 -5.43
N ILE A 94 14.05 13.77 -5.22
CA ILE A 94 14.05 12.68 -6.20
C ILE A 94 12.79 12.72 -7.05
N GLN A 95 11.65 12.98 -6.43
CA GLN A 95 10.35 12.97 -7.10
C GLN A 95 9.70 14.33 -7.01
N SER A 96 9.12 14.79 -8.13
CA SER A 96 8.29 15.99 -8.14
C SER A 96 6.90 15.67 -7.56
N LEU A 97 6.19 16.71 -7.14
CA LEU A 97 4.81 16.55 -6.69
C LEU A 97 3.94 15.97 -7.81
N GLU A 98 4.22 16.32 -9.05
CA GLU A 98 3.48 15.80 -10.22
C GLU A 98 3.66 14.29 -10.37
N GLU A 99 4.88 13.79 -10.19
CA GLU A 99 5.15 12.35 -10.24
C GLU A 99 4.44 11.62 -9.10
N ILE A 100 4.45 12.18 -7.90
CA ILE A 100 3.75 11.65 -6.74
C ILE A 100 2.25 11.59 -7.00
N LYS A 101 1.69 12.62 -7.63
CA LYS A 101 0.27 12.66 -7.99
C LYS A 101 -0.09 11.55 -8.97
N LYS A 102 0.76 11.31 -9.97
CA LYS A 102 0.53 10.22 -10.94
C LYS A 102 0.49 8.86 -10.25
N LEU A 103 1.43 8.59 -9.37
CA LEU A 103 1.46 7.35 -8.61
C LEU A 103 0.25 7.22 -7.69
N TYR A 104 -0.11 8.31 -7.01
CA TYR A 104 -1.30 8.36 -6.16
C TYR A 104 -2.56 8.00 -6.95
N ASN A 105 -2.74 8.57 -8.14
CA ASN A 105 -3.91 8.30 -8.97
C ASN A 105 -3.99 6.83 -9.39
N VAL A 106 -2.86 6.19 -9.68
CA VAL A 106 -2.84 4.77 -10.03
C VAL A 106 -3.26 3.91 -8.83
N PHE A 107 -2.76 4.23 -7.63
CA PHE A 107 -3.21 3.53 -6.42
C PHE A 107 -4.70 3.74 -6.17
N GLU A 108 -5.24 4.93 -6.45
CA GLU A 108 -6.66 5.21 -6.31
C GLU A 108 -7.50 4.37 -7.27
N GLU A 109 -7.05 4.20 -8.52
CA GLU A 109 -7.71 3.33 -9.47
C GLU A 109 -7.75 1.88 -8.98
N TYR A 110 -6.64 1.39 -8.41
CA TYR A 110 -6.63 0.06 -7.80
C TYR A 110 -7.57 -0.01 -6.59
N ALA A 111 -7.62 1.02 -5.77
CA ALA A 111 -8.53 1.05 -4.63
C ALA A 111 -9.99 0.89 -5.08
N GLU A 112 -10.40 1.57 -6.14
CA GLU A 112 -11.75 1.46 -6.69
C GLU A 112 -12.03 0.05 -7.19
N LYS A 113 -11.07 -0.58 -7.85
CA LYS A 113 -11.23 -1.93 -8.39
C LYS A 113 -11.27 -3.00 -7.31
N LEU A 114 -10.54 -2.80 -6.22
CA LEU A 114 -10.29 -3.84 -5.23
C LEU A 114 -11.12 -3.70 -3.96
N CYS A 115 -11.77 -2.57 -3.72
CA CYS A 115 -12.46 -2.27 -2.45
C CYS A 115 -13.58 -3.25 -2.10
N ASN A 116 -14.12 -3.97 -3.08
CA ASN A 116 -15.19 -4.94 -2.85
C ASN A 116 -14.69 -6.36 -2.57
N LEU A 117 -13.39 -6.60 -2.64
CA LEU A 117 -12.82 -7.90 -2.34
C LEU A 117 -12.81 -8.15 -0.83
N PRO A 118 -13.10 -9.38 -0.39
CA PRO A 118 -13.24 -9.67 1.05
C PRO A 118 -11.93 -9.53 1.84
N ASN A 119 -10.80 -9.60 1.18
CA ASN A 119 -9.49 -9.51 1.82
C ASN A 119 -8.76 -8.18 1.58
N VAL A 120 -9.48 -7.16 1.13
CA VAL A 120 -8.91 -5.83 0.88
C VAL A 120 -9.64 -4.79 1.72
N ILE A 121 -8.87 -3.97 2.41
CA ILE A 121 -9.35 -2.82 3.17
C ILE A 121 -8.67 -1.59 2.61
N VAL A 122 -9.44 -0.55 2.29
CA VAL A 122 -8.90 0.75 1.88
C VAL A 122 -9.04 1.71 3.05
N LEU A 123 -7.92 2.24 3.53
CA LEU A 123 -7.90 3.23 4.61
C LEU A 123 -7.72 4.63 4.05
N ARG A 124 -8.63 5.50 4.39
CA ARG A 124 -8.62 6.92 4.04
C ARG A 124 -8.17 7.78 5.23
N SER A 125 -7.97 9.07 5.00
CA SER A 125 -7.56 9.99 6.07
C SER A 125 -8.52 10.00 7.25
N SER A 126 -9.83 9.88 7.00
CA SER A 126 -10.85 9.85 8.04
C SER A 126 -10.76 8.58 8.92
N ASP A 127 -10.16 7.51 8.40
CA ASP A 127 -9.98 6.27 9.14
C ASP A 127 -8.72 6.27 10.02
N LEU A 128 -7.82 7.23 9.76
CA LEU A 128 -6.51 7.33 10.39
C LEU A 128 -6.51 8.51 11.37
N ASP A 129 -7.28 8.38 12.41
CA ASP A 129 -7.32 9.39 13.48
C ASP A 129 -6.20 9.07 14.48
N TYR A 130 -5.15 9.86 14.38
CA TYR A 130 -4.02 9.76 15.29
C TYR A 130 -4.13 10.75 16.42
#